data_84b4629b433bac2f264c50f649248e0f
#
_entry.id   84b4629b433bac2f264c50f649248e0f
#
_cell.length_a   1.000
_cell.length_b   1.000
_cell.length_c   1.000
_cell.angle_alpha   90.00
_cell.angle_beta   90.00
_cell.angle_gamma   90.00
#
_symmetry.space_group_name_H-M   'P 1'
#
loop_
_entity.id
_entity.type
_entity.pdbx_description
1 polymer ?
#
loop_
_entity_poly.entity_id
_entity_poly.type
_entity_poly.pdbx_seq_one_letter_code
_entity_poly.pdbx_strand_id
1 'polypeptide(L)'
;MTVLIFLGSLLAAMALGIPIAYSLLLSGVALMWHLNLFDPQILAQNTINGADSFPLLAVPFFMLAGEIMNVGGLSKRIVDLALTFVGHVRGGLGFVAIVAACLMAALSGSAVADTAALAALLLPMMVAAGHDRARAGGLIASAGIIAPIIPPSIGFVIFGVAANVSISKLFLAGIVPGLMMGLAIALTWWWVAKRENVKPPPKATAAQRWAALKSSTWALFLPVIVLVGLKFGVFTPTEAAVVAAVYALFVATVVYRELKPKQLYGVFVSAAKTTAVIMFLVAAAMVSAWLITVANIPAELVGMLQPFMDNPTLLLLAIMVLVMAVGTAMDMTPTILIMTPVLMPVVKAAGIDPVYFGVLFIMNNAIGLVTPPVGTVLNVVAGVGRMKMDEVTKGVVPFMLAQFAVMFLLVLFPSLVMAPLRFFTG
;
A
#
# COMPACT_ATOMS: atom_id res chain seq x y z
N MET A 1 -4.30 -4.16 32.64
CA MET A 1 -4.20 -2.71 32.97
C MET A 1 -3.31 -1.98 31.99
N THR A 2 -2.14 -2.50 31.70
CA THR A 2 -1.09 -1.95 30.81
C THR A 2 -1.60 -1.65 29.39
N VAL A 3 -2.32 -2.62 28.79
CA VAL A 3 -2.95 -2.46 27.47
C VAL A 3 -3.96 -1.29 27.44
N LEU A 4 -4.77 -1.16 28.51
CA LEU A 4 -5.75 -0.07 28.62
C LEU A 4 -5.09 1.31 28.73
N ILE A 5 -3.96 1.41 29.41
CA ILE A 5 -3.23 2.67 29.53
C ILE A 5 -2.60 3.05 28.17
N PHE A 6 -1.97 2.09 27.51
CA PHE A 6 -1.37 2.33 26.19
C PHE A 6 -2.42 2.73 25.16
N LEU A 7 -3.46 1.91 24.96
CA LEU A 7 -4.52 2.20 23.98
C LEU A 7 -5.37 3.40 24.38
N GLY A 8 -5.69 3.52 25.67
CA GLY A 8 -6.50 4.63 26.17
C GLY A 8 -5.82 5.99 25.99
N SER A 9 -4.52 6.10 26.32
CA SER A 9 -3.74 7.33 26.11
C SER A 9 -3.54 7.64 24.63
N LEU A 10 -3.26 6.62 23.79
CA LEU A 10 -3.14 6.76 22.35
C LEU A 10 -4.44 7.32 21.73
N LEU A 11 -5.57 6.65 22.00
CA LEU A 11 -6.86 7.05 21.46
C LEU A 11 -7.34 8.41 22.00
N ALA A 12 -7.06 8.72 23.28
CA ALA A 12 -7.37 10.02 23.86
C ALA A 12 -6.57 11.15 23.19
N ALA A 13 -5.25 10.94 22.97
CA ALA A 13 -4.41 11.90 22.27
C ALA A 13 -4.88 12.13 20.82
N MET A 14 -5.23 11.05 20.11
CA MET A 14 -5.79 11.14 18.76
C MET A 14 -7.15 11.84 18.73
N ALA A 15 -8.03 11.58 19.70
CA ALA A 15 -9.35 12.24 19.82
C ALA A 15 -9.20 13.76 20.07
N LEU A 16 -8.12 14.19 20.70
CA LEU A 16 -7.76 15.60 20.87
C LEU A 16 -7.17 16.23 19.61
N GLY A 17 -7.02 15.47 18.51
CA GLY A 17 -6.46 15.95 17.25
C GLY A 17 -4.92 16.00 17.21
N ILE A 18 -4.25 15.35 18.15
CA ILE A 18 -2.78 15.27 18.16
C ILE A 18 -2.34 14.32 17.02
N PRO A 19 -1.36 14.71 16.18
CA PRO A 19 -0.86 13.84 15.13
C PRO A 19 -0.35 12.50 15.68
N ILE A 20 -0.55 11.41 14.93
CA ILE A 20 -0.36 10.02 15.38
C ILE A 20 1.04 9.77 15.93
N ALA A 21 2.09 10.33 15.32
CA ALA A 21 3.47 10.17 15.79
C ALA A 21 3.65 10.73 17.22
N TYR A 22 3.12 11.90 17.50
CA TYR A 22 3.15 12.48 18.84
C TYR A 22 2.24 11.71 19.81
N SER A 23 1.10 11.23 19.35
CA SER A 23 0.19 10.39 20.15
C SER A 23 0.88 9.10 20.59
N LEU A 24 1.68 8.48 19.70
CA LEU A 24 2.51 7.31 20.03
C LEU A 24 3.59 7.62 21.07
N LEU A 25 4.30 8.74 20.93
CA LEU A 25 5.28 9.17 21.94
C LEU A 25 4.62 9.45 23.28
N LEU A 26 3.48 10.12 23.30
CA LEU A 26 2.73 10.40 24.53
C LEU A 26 2.21 9.12 25.20
N SER A 27 1.70 8.18 24.42
CA SER A 27 1.29 6.87 24.96
C SER A 27 2.48 6.08 25.49
N GLY A 28 3.64 6.19 24.83
CA GLY A 28 4.90 5.67 25.34
C GLY A 28 5.28 6.26 26.69
N VAL A 29 5.27 7.59 26.81
CA VAL A 29 5.54 8.29 28.08
C VAL A 29 4.55 7.88 29.18
N ALA A 30 3.26 7.81 28.87
CA ALA A 30 2.22 7.38 29.82
C ALA A 30 2.48 5.95 30.32
N LEU A 31 2.87 5.05 29.43
CA LEU A 31 3.19 3.67 29.78
C LEU A 31 4.49 3.57 30.60
N MET A 32 5.54 4.30 30.23
CA MET A 32 6.78 4.39 31.02
C MET A 32 6.51 4.89 32.45
N TRP A 33 5.66 5.90 32.57
CA TRP A 33 5.28 6.44 33.88
C TRP A 33 4.54 5.41 34.73
N HIS A 34 3.59 4.70 34.13
CA HIS A 34 2.85 3.64 34.81
C HIS A 34 3.74 2.49 35.28
N LEU A 35 4.76 2.13 34.48
CA LEU A 35 5.71 1.07 34.81
C LEU A 35 6.83 1.51 35.77
N ASN A 36 6.87 2.78 36.19
CA ASN A 36 7.95 3.39 36.95
C ASN A 36 9.33 3.27 36.25
N LEU A 37 9.33 3.31 34.92
CA LEU A 37 10.52 3.20 34.06
C LEU A 37 10.77 4.49 33.27
N PHE A 38 10.22 5.62 33.72
CA PHE A 38 10.34 6.88 32.98
C PHE A 38 11.79 7.35 32.99
N ASP A 39 12.40 7.32 31.82
CA ASP A 39 13.73 7.83 31.53
C ASP A 39 13.73 8.54 30.18
N PRO A 40 13.95 9.88 30.14
CA PRO A 40 14.02 10.63 28.90
C PRO A 40 15.11 10.15 27.94
N GLN A 41 16.22 9.61 28.47
CA GLN A 41 17.33 9.11 27.67
C GLN A 41 16.91 7.83 26.91
N ILE A 42 16.21 6.93 27.57
CA ILE A 42 15.68 5.70 26.96
C ILE A 42 14.66 6.06 25.86
N LEU A 43 13.79 7.04 26.12
CA LEU A 43 12.83 7.54 25.14
C LEU A 43 13.52 8.09 23.89
N ALA A 44 14.50 8.98 24.09
CA ALA A 44 15.27 9.59 23.00
C ALA A 44 16.06 8.53 22.20
N GLN A 45 16.73 7.61 22.88
CA GLN A 45 17.52 6.55 22.25
C GLN A 45 16.66 5.62 21.39
N ASN A 46 15.52 5.17 21.90
CA ASN A 46 14.61 4.32 21.12
C ASN A 46 14.01 5.06 19.92
N THR A 47 13.75 6.37 20.05
CA THR A 47 13.30 7.21 18.94
C THR A 47 14.36 7.29 17.84
N ILE A 48 15.61 7.54 18.19
CA ILE A 48 16.72 7.62 17.23
C ILE A 48 16.98 6.25 16.59
N ASN A 49 17.12 5.22 17.40
CA ASN A 49 17.37 3.84 16.91
C ASN A 49 16.24 3.35 16.01
N GLY A 50 15.00 3.80 16.22
CA GLY A 50 13.85 3.46 15.39
C GLY A 50 13.95 3.99 13.97
N ALA A 51 14.55 5.17 13.79
CA ALA A 51 14.81 5.77 12.48
C ALA A 51 16.12 5.27 11.84
N ASP A 52 17.09 4.84 12.64
CA ASP A 52 18.43 4.41 12.21
C ASP A 52 18.41 2.94 11.81
N SER A 53 17.78 2.64 10.67
CA SER A 53 17.70 1.30 10.10
C SER A 53 18.00 1.33 8.60
N PHE A 54 19.05 0.61 8.17
CA PHE A 54 19.46 0.57 6.77
C PHE A 54 18.32 0.19 5.80
N PRO A 55 17.46 -0.82 6.07
CA PRO A 55 16.34 -1.12 5.19
C PRO A 55 15.31 -0.01 5.07
N LEU A 56 15.16 0.88 6.08
CA LEU A 56 14.24 2.01 6.00
C LEU A 56 14.68 3.08 4.99
N LEU A 57 15.96 3.11 4.61
CA LEU A 57 16.44 3.98 3.53
C LEU A 57 15.77 3.67 2.18
N ALA A 58 15.17 2.49 2.01
CA ALA A 58 14.36 2.20 0.84
C ALA A 58 13.13 3.13 0.72
N VAL A 59 12.56 3.59 1.84
CA VAL A 59 11.36 4.45 1.85
C VAL A 59 11.61 5.79 1.15
N PRO A 60 12.62 6.62 1.55
CA PRO A 60 12.88 7.90 0.88
C PRO A 60 13.17 7.74 -0.61
N PHE A 61 13.91 6.68 -1.02
CA PHE A 61 14.24 6.50 -2.42
C PHE A 61 13.05 6.01 -3.26
N PHE A 62 12.20 5.12 -2.76
CA PHE A 62 10.96 4.75 -3.46
C PHE A 62 9.98 5.93 -3.52
N MET A 63 9.87 6.74 -2.46
CA MET A 63 9.05 7.97 -2.49
C MET A 63 9.56 8.94 -3.54
N LEU A 64 10.88 9.15 -3.60
CA LEU A 64 11.50 10.02 -4.60
C LEU A 64 11.28 9.47 -6.02
N ALA A 65 11.46 8.17 -6.23
CA ALA A 65 11.19 7.53 -7.52
C ALA A 65 9.74 7.77 -7.97
N GLY A 66 8.76 7.55 -7.07
CA GLY A 66 7.34 7.78 -7.34
C GLY A 66 7.03 9.22 -7.74
N GLU A 67 7.55 10.21 -7.00
CA GLU A 67 7.39 11.64 -7.32
C GLU A 67 8.00 12.00 -8.68
N ILE A 68 9.23 11.52 -8.95
CA ILE A 68 9.89 11.72 -10.25
C ILE A 68 9.06 11.13 -11.40
N MET A 69 8.52 9.94 -11.20
CA MET A 69 7.74 9.25 -12.24
C MET A 69 6.43 9.96 -12.56
N ASN A 70 5.76 10.51 -11.54
CA ASN A 70 4.51 11.25 -11.71
C ASN A 70 4.76 12.55 -12.48
N VAL A 71 5.74 13.35 -12.09
CA VAL A 71 6.07 14.63 -12.75
C VAL A 71 6.77 14.40 -14.09
N GLY A 72 7.58 13.35 -14.20
CA GLY A 72 8.38 12.99 -15.38
C GLY A 72 7.60 12.28 -16.50
N GLY A 73 6.28 12.14 -16.36
CA GLY A 73 5.40 11.61 -17.43
C GLY A 73 5.44 10.10 -17.62
N LEU A 74 6.08 9.33 -16.72
CA LEU A 74 6.10 7.86 -16.80
C LEU A 74 4.69 7.28 -16.57
N SER A 75 4.01 7.75 -15.52
CA SER A 75 2.64 7.32 -15.18
C SER A 75 1.66 7.56 -16.32
N LYS A 76 1.73 8.72 -16.98
CA LYS A 76 0.89 9.05 -18.14
C LYS A 76 1.08 8.05 -19.29
N ARG A 77 2.33 7.70 -19.61
CA ARG A 77 2.63 6.75 -20.71
C ARG A 77 2.08 5.36 -20.42
N ILE A 78 2.06 4.94 -19.17
CA ILE A 78 1.44 3.66 -18.76
C ILE A 78 -0.07 3.69 -18.99
N VAL A 79 -0.74 4.79 -18.65
CA VAL A 79 -2.17 4.95 -18.92
C VAL A 79 -2.43 4.97 -20.43
N ASP A 80 -1.63 5.67 -21.21
CA ASP A 80 -1.73 5.73 -22.68
C ASP A 80 -1.51 4.34 -23.31
N LEU A 81 -0.57 3.57 -22.80
CA LEU A 81 -0.34 2.18 -23.21
C LEU A 81 -1.59 1.33 -22.93
N ALA A 82 -2.11 1.36 -21.72
CA ALA A 82 -3.30 0.61 -21.34
C ALA A 82 -4.51 1.01 -22.21
N LEU A 83 -4.69 2.30 -22.52
CA LEU A 83 -5.72 2.81 -23.42
C LEU A 83 -5.66 2.17 -24.81
N THR A 84 -4.47 2.03 -25.38
CA THR A 84 -4.33 1.46 -26.73
C THR A 84 -4.59 -0.03 -26.78
N PHE A 85 -4.36 -0.77 -25.68
CA PHE A 85 -4.53 -2.22 -25.63
C PHE A 85 -5.92 -2.66 -25.21
N VAL A 86 -6.49 -2.04 -24.16
CA VAL A 86 -7.75 -2.48 -23.56
C VAL A 86 -8.87 -1.44 -23.65
N GLY A 87 -8.60 -0.23 -24.10
CA GLY A 87 -9.61 0.85 -24.16
C GLY A 87 -10.78 0.56 -25.09
N HIS A 88 -10.59 -0.23 -26.12
CA HIS A 88 -11.58 -0.52 -27.18
C HIS A 88 -12.61 -1.60 -26.82
N VAL A 89 -12.50 -2.26 -25.66
CA VAL A 89 -13.49 -3.24 -25.23
C VAL A 89 -14.66 -2.57 -24.50
N ARG A 90 -15.79 -3.25 -24.36
CA ARG A 90 -16.93 -2.72 -23.59
C ARG A 90 -16.51 -2.46 -22.15
N GLY A 91 -16.74 -1.25 -21.64
CA GLY A 91 -16.21 -0.81 -20.35
C GLY A 91 -14.70 -0.58 -20.35
N GLY A 92 -14.10 -0.35 -21.53
CA GLY A 92 -12.65 -0.31 -21.75
C GLY A 92 -11.91 0.65 -20.84
N LEU A 93 -12.46 1.84 -20.55
CA LEU A 93 -11.83 2.80 -19.65
C LEU A 93 -11.66 2.27 -18.22
N GLY A 94 -12.59 1.44 -17.73
CA GLY A 94 -12.42 0.80 -16.44
C GLY A 94 -11.32 -0.28 -16.46
N PHE A 95 -11.21 -1.06 -17.53
CA PHE A 95 -10.08 -1.99 -17.69
C PHE A 95 -8.75 -1.25 -17.81
N VAL A 96 -8.75 -0.08 -18.48
CA VAL A 96 -7.57 0.79 -18.51
C VAL A 96 -7.17 1.22 -17.10
N ALA A 97 -8.13 1.61 -16.24
CA ALA A 97 -7.85 1.98 -14.86
C ALA A 97 -7.21 0.83 -14.08
N ILE A 98 -7.73 -0.40 -14.24
CA ILE A 98 -7.20 -1.59 -13.54
C ILE A 98 -5.81 -1.97 -14.04
N VAL A 99 -5.60 -2.04 -15.36
CA VAL A 99 -4.29 -2.39 -15.95
C VAL A 99 -3.26 -1.32 -15.61
N ALA A 100 -3.64 -0.03 -15.73
CA ALA A 100 -2.76 1.07 -15.36
C ALA A 100 -2.41 1.03 -13.87
N ALA A 101 -3.39 0.74 -12.98
CA ALA A 101 -3.14 0.59 -11.55
C ALA A 101 -2.14 -0.54 -11.26
N CYS A 102 -2.29 -1.72 -11.86
CA CYS A 102 -1.35 -2.83 -11.67
C CYS A 102 0.07 -2.48 -12.16
N LEU A 103 0.19 -1.76 -13.27
CA LEU A 103 1.49 -1.34 -13.80
C LEU A 103 2.10 -0.21 -12.99
N MET A 104 1.30 0.77 -12.54
CA MET A 104 1.76 1.89 -11.71
C MET A 104 2.11 1.42 -10.30
N ALA A 105 1.39 0.44 -9.76
CA ALA A 105 1.70 -0.19 -8.48
C ALA A 105 3.16 -0.66 -8.42
N ALA A 106 3.64 -1.27 -9.51
CA ALA A 106 5.02 -1.71 -9.64
C ALA A 106 6.05 -0.55 -9.77
N LEU A 107 5.61 0.68 -9.70
CA LEU A 107 6.44 1.87 -9.81
C LEU A 107 6.49 2.70 -8.52
N SER A 108 5.32 2.96 -7.89
CA SER A 108 5.19 3.90 -6.77
C SER A 108 5.00 3.24 -5.41
N GLY A 109 4.27 2.14 -5.35
CA GLY A 109 3.91 1.43 -4.11
C GLY A 109 3.03 2.23 -3.15
N SER A 110 2.42 3.34 -3.61
CA SER A 110 1.59 4.24 -2.80
C SER A 110 0.14 4.26 -3.27
N ALA A 111 -0.79 3.73 -2.45
CA ALA A 111 -2.22 3.74 -2.76
C ALA A 111 -2.76 5.15 -3.03
N VAL A 112 -2.40 6.11 -2.19
CA VAL A 112 -2.87 7.50 -2.26
C VAL A 112 -2.37 8.18 -3.53
N ALA A 113 -1.06 8.08 -3.84
CA ALA A 113 -0.47 8.74 -5.00
C ALA A 113 -1.01 8.16 -6.32
N ASP A 114 -1.07 6.84 -6.43
CA ASP A 114 -1.56 6.17 -7.64
C ASP A 114 -3.04 6.42 -7.86
N THR A 115 -3.85 6.37 -6.80
CA THR A 115 -5.28 6.70 -6.89
C THR A 115 -5.48 8.15 -7.33
N ALA A 116 -4.73 9.10 -6.78
CA ALA A 116 -4.82 10.50 -7.18
C ALA A 116 -4.50 10.70 -8.67
N ALA A 117 -3.41 10.07 -9.16
CA ALA A 117 -3.01 10.13 -10.55
C ALA A 117 -4.05 9.50 -11.49
N LEU A 118 -4.55 8.31 -11.16
CA LEU A 118 -5.58 7.61 -11.93
C LEU A 118 -6.90 8.40 -11.94
N ALA A 119 -7.31 8.94 -10.78
CA ALA A 119 -8.54 9.73 -10.67
C ALA A 119 -8.46 11.02 -11.50
N ALA A 120 -7.33 11.73 -11.44
CA ALA A 120 -7.14 12.95 -12.21
C ALA A 120 -7.18 12.71 -13.72
N LEU A 121 -6.64 11.58 -14.20
CA LEU A 121 -6.57 11.26 -15.61
C LEU A 121 -7.85 10.58 -16.14
N LEU A 122 -8.31 9.53 -15.46
CA LEU A 122 -9.32 8.62 -16.00
C LEU A 122 -10.75 8.95 -15.57
N LEU A 123 -10.97 9.51 -14.38
CA LEU A 123 -12.33 9.81 -13.92
C LEU A 123 -13.07 10.79 -14.85
N PRO A 124 -12.46 11.92 -15.28
CA PRO A 124 -13.11 12.80 -16.25
C PRO A 124 -13.41 12.11 -17.58
N MET A 125 -12.49 11.25 -18.05
CA MET A 125 -12.67 10.50 -19.30
C MET A 125 -13.82 9.50 -19.21
N MET A 126 -13.93 8.79 -18.08
CA MET A 126 -14.99 7.80 -17.84
C MET A 126 -16.35 8.49 -17.78
N VAL A 127 -16.46 9.61 -17.07
CA VAL A 127 -17.70 10.40 -16.96
C VAL A 127 -18.09 10.97 -18.32
N ALA A 128 -17.13 11.53 -19.08
CA ALA A 128 -17.38 12.05 -20.43
C ALA A 128 -17.81 10.95 -21.41
N ALA A 129 -17.33 9.73 -21.23
CA ALA A 129 -17.76 8.57 -22.03
C ALA A 129 -19.15 8.03 -21.63
N GLY A 130 -19.76 8.54 -20.55
CA GLY A 130 -21.10 8.17 -20.10
C GLY A 130 -21.13 7.07 -19.01
N HIS A 131 -20.01 6.74 -18.41
CA HIS A 131 -19.99 5.86 -17.23
C HIS A 131 -20.59 6.55 -16.01
N ASP A 132 -21.26 5.78 -15.16
CA ASP A 132 -21.74 6.25 -13.87
C ASP A 132 -20.58 6.77 -13.01
N ARG A 133 -20.71 7.99 -12.53
CA ARG A 133 -19.65 8.71 -11.80
C ARG A 133 -19.27 8.03 -10.50
N ALA A 134 -20.25 7.52 -9.75
CA ALA A 134 -20.01 6.82 -8.50
C ALA A 134 -19.24 5.52 -8.74
N ARG A 135 -19.64 4.74 -9.73
CA ARG A 135 -18.98 3.48 -10.11
C ARG A 135 -17.57 3.69 -10.64
N ALA A 136 -17.38 4.71 -11.49
CA ALA A 136 -16.05 5.08 -11.98
C ALA A 136 -15.12 5.48 -10.82
N GLY A 137 -15.59 6.31 -9.89
CA GLY A 137 -14.84 6.69 -8.69
C GLY A 137 -14.53 5.50 -7.80
N GLY A 138 -15.51 4.64 -7.53
CA GLY A 138 -15.34 3.43 -6.72
C GLY A 138 -14.36 2.41 -7.35
N LEU A 139 -14.41 2.25 -8.68
CA LEU A 139 -13.44 1.43 -9.41
C LEU A 139 -12.02 1.96 -9.26
N ILE A 140 -11.81 3.25 -9.47
CA ILE A 140 -10.48 3.89 -9.39
C ILE A 140 -9.94 3.77 -7.96
N ALA A 141 -10.77 4.02 -6.93
CA ALA A 141 -10.38 3.82 -5.54
C ALA A 141 -9.92 2.38 -5.28
N SER A 142 -10.71 1.40 -5.73
CA SER A 142 -10.38 -0.01 -5.56
C SER A 142 -9.16 -0.46 -6.36
N ALA A 143 -8.94 0.09 -7.54
CA ALA A 143 -7.75 -0.19 -8.33
C ALA A 143 -6.48 0.38 -7.69
N GLY A 144 -6.56 1.59 -7.10
CA GLY A 144 -5.42 2.24 -6.47
C GLY A 144 -4.87 1.51 -5.24
N ILE A 145 -5.69 0.75 -4.52
CA ILE A 145 -5.21 -0.02 -3.36
C ILE A 145 -4.46 -1.32 -3.74
N ILE A 146 -4.28 -1.60 -5.02
CA ILE A 146 -3.36 -2.65 -5.49
C ILE A 146 -1.90 -2.21 -5.28
N ALA A 147 -1.63 -0.91 -5.31
CA ALA A 147 -0.28 -0.35 -5.23
C ALA A 147 0.55 -0.81 -4.01
N PRO A 148 0.02 -0.88 -2.79
CA PRO A 148 0.79 -1.37 -1.65
C PRO A 148 1.08 -2.88 -1.66
N ILE A 149 0.55 -3.65 -2.62
CA ILE A 149 0.65 -5.11 -2.64
C ILE A 149 1.57 -5.58 -3.76
N ILE A 150 1.50 -4.95 -4.94
CA ILE A 150 2.45 -5.24 -6.02
C ILE A 150 3.79 -4.54 -5.72
N PRO A 151 4.93 -5.27 -5.75
CA PRO A 151 6.23 -4.66 -5.47
C PRO A 151 6.71 -3.71 -6.59
N PRO A 152 7.49 -2.68 -6.22
CA PRO A 152 7.94 -2.34 -4.86
C PRO A 152 6.84 -1.68 -4.02
N SER A 153 6.75 -2.05 -2.75
CA SER A 153 5.72 -1.59 -1.83
C SER A 153 6.33 -0.98 -0.57
N ILE A 154 5.97 0.26 -0.27
CA ILE A 154 6.40 0.94 0.95
C ILE A 154 5.83 0.23 2.19
N GLY A 155 4.60 -0.28 2.11
CA GLY A 155 3.96 -1.05 3.18
C GLY A 155 4.76 -2.29 3.55
N PHE A 156 5.25 -3.04 2.56
CA PHE A 156 6.11 -4.21 2.81
C PHE A 156 7.48 -3.85 3.38
N VAL A 157 8.06 -2.70 3.00
CA VAL A 157 9.32 -2.23 3.61
C VAL A 157 9.11 -1.95 5.09
N ILE A 158 8.08 -1.17 5.45
CA ILE A 158 7.78 -0.80 6.83
C ILE A 158 7.43 -2.05 7.66
N PHE A 159 6.58 -2.93 7.14
CA PHE A 159 6.23 -4.18 7.80
C PHE A 159 7.45 -5.08 7.98
N GLY A 160 8.28 -5.24 6.95
CA GLY A 160 9.48 -6.07 7.00
C GLY A 160 10.46 -5.64 8.08
N VAL A 161 10.64 -4.31 8.26
CA VAL A 161 11.46 -3.76 9.35
C VAL A 161 10.79 -3.97 10.70
N ALA A 162 9.52 -3.61 10.85
CA ALA A 162 8.80 -3.71 12.12
C ALA A 162 8.63 -5.17 12.61
N ALA A 163 8.45 -6.12 11.69
CA ALA A 163 8.30 -7.55 11.97
C ALA A 163 9.60 -8.35 11.98
N ASN A 164 10.73 -7.73 11.56
CA ASN A 164 11.99 -8.38 11.28
C ASN A 164 11.84 -9.55 10.28
N VAL A 165 11.22 -9.26 9.13
CA VAL A 165 10.93 -10.21 8.06
C VAL A 165 11.61 -9.75 6.77
N SER A 166 12.04 -10.69 5.93
CA SER A 166 12.70 -10.38 4.65
C SER A 166 11.80 -9.59 3.71
N ILE A 167 12.18 -8.35 3.41
CA ILE A 167 11.45 -7.45 2.49
C ILE A 167 11.44 -8.03 1.07
N SER A 168 12.56 -8.65 0.62
CA SER A 168 12.61 -9.30 -0.69
C SER A 168 11.59 -10.43 -0.82
N LYS A 169 11.44 -11.26 0.24
CA LYS A 169 10.43 -12.33 0.25
C LYS A 169 9.01 -11.76 0.24
N LEU A 170 8.75 -10.68 0.99
CA LEU A 170 7.45 -9.99 0.99
C LEU A 170 7.12 -9.44 -0.39
N PHE A 171 8.08 -8.83 -1.08
CA PHE A 171 7.91 -8.33 -2.43
C PHE A 171 7.53 -9.45 -3.40
N LEU A 172 8.28 -10.56 -3.40
CA LEU A 172 7.99 -11.70 -4.28
C LEU A 172 6.66 -12.36 -3.94
N ALA A 173 6.30 -12.45 -2.66
CA ALA A 173 5.02 -13.02 -2.21
C ALA A 173 3.81 -12.15 -2.56
N GLY A 174 3.96 -10.83 -2.66
CA GLY A 174 2.88 -9.89 -2.98
C GLY A 174 2.44 -9.89 -4.45
N ILE A 175 3.27 -10.40 -5.38
CA ILE A 175 2.98 -10.35 -6.83
C ILE A 175 1.65 -11.04 -7.17
N VAL A 176 1.51 -12.30 -6.78
CA VAL A 176 0.32 -13.08 -7.14
C VAL A 176 -0.95 -12.57 -6.44
N PRO A 177 -0.96 -12.29 -5.13
CA PRO A 177 -2.10 -11.64 -4.47
C PRO A 177 -2.51 -10.32 -5.10
N GLY A 178 -1.56 -9.45 -5.45
CA GLY A 178 -1.85 -8.19 -6.13
C GLY A 178 -2.51 -8.37 -7.50
N LEU A 179 -2.02 -9.33 -8.30
CA LEU A 179 -2.64 -9.69 -9.58
C LEU A 179 -4.03 -10.32 -9.39
N MET A 180 -4.24 -11.13 -8.35
CA MET A 180 -5.55 -11.68 -8.01
C MET A 180 -6.55 -10.57 -7.65
N MET A 181 -6.13 -9.54 -6.92
CA MET A 181 -6.96 -8.37 -6.65
C MET A 181 -7.33 -7.65 -7.95
N GLY A 182 -6.36 -7.39 -8.82
CA GLY A 182 -6.61 -6.78 -10.13
C GLY A 182 -7.60 -7.59 -10.97
N LEU A 183 -7.44 -8.91 -11.00
CA LEU A 183 -8.36 -9.82 -11.70
C LEU A 183 -9.77 -9.78 -11.11
N ALA A 184 -9.91 -9.82 -9.79
CA ALA A 184 -11.20 -9.76 -9.12
C ALA A 184 -11.94 -8.45 -9.42
N ILE A 185 -11.24 -7.32 -9.38
CA ILE A 185 -11.80 -6.02 -9.77
C ILE A 185 -12.19 -6.02 -11.25
N ALA A 186 -11.37 -6.61 -12.13
CA ALA A 186 -11.65 -6.69 -13.57
C ALA A 186 -12.90 -7.53 -13.85
N LEU A 187 -13.08 -8.65 -13.17
CA LEU A 187 -14.28 -9.48 -13.28
C LEU A 187 -15.53 -8.75 -12.77
N THR A 188 -15.40 -8.05 -11.64
CA THR A 188 -16.48 -7.23 -11.09
C THR A 188 -16.84 -6.09 -12.05
N TRP A 189 -15.83 -5.40 -12.60
CA TRP A 189 -16.06 -4.34 -13.57
C TRP A 189 -16.71 -4.84 -14.85
N TRP A 190 -16.27 -5.98 -15.35
CA TRP A 190 -16.90 -6.61 -16.51
C TRP A 190 -18.41 -6.85 -16.30
N TRP A 191 -18.79 -7.32 -15.12
CA TRP A 191 -20.20 -7.52 -14.76
C TRP A 191 -20.97 -6.20 -14.63
N VAL A 192 -20.36 -5.18 -14.00
CA VAL A 192 -20.93 -3.82 -13.87
C VAL A 192 -21.08 -3.17 -15.24
N ALA A 193 -20.03 -3.17 -16.05
CA ALA A 193 -20.02 -2.52 -17.36
C ALA A 193 -21.00 -3.16 -18.38
N LYS A 194 -21.37 -4.42 -18.20
CA LYS A 194 -22.44 -5.04 -19.00
C LYS A 194 -23.81 -4.38 -18.83
N ARG A 195 -24.04 -3.73 -17.70
CA ARG A 195 -25.30 -3.04 -17.41
C ARG A 195 -25.29 -1.59 -17.88
N GLU A 196 -24.12 -1.05 -18.21
CA GLU A 196 -23.97 0.29 -18.74
C GLU A 196 -23.98 0.25 -20.27
N ASN A 197 -24.71 1.17 -20.88
CA ASN A 197 -24.85 1.23 -22.34
C ASN A 197 -23.83 2.17 -22.98
N VAL A 198 -22.57 2.10 -22.54
CA VAL A 198 -21.47 2.92 -23.00
C VAL A 198 -20.84 2.31 -24.24
N LYS A 199 -20.75 3.09 -25.30
CA LYS A 199 -20.11 2.65 -26.55
C LYS A 199 -18.59 2.72 -26.39
N PRO A 200 -17.86 1.64 -26.68
CA PRO A 200 -16.40 1.65 -26.61
C PRO A 200 -15.82 2.53 -27.72
N PRO A 201 -14.65 3.16 -27.46
CA PRO A 201 -13.91 3.87 -28.49
C PRO A 201 -13.41 2.91 -29.58
N PRO A 202 -13.05 3.43 -30.78
CA PRO A 202 -12.53 2.60 -31.85
C PRO A 202 -11.22 1.92 -31.45
N LYS A 203 -10.99 0.73 -32.00
CA LYS A 203 -9.78 -0.05 -31.74
C LYS A 203 -8.54 0.67 -32.28
N ALA A 204 -7.53 0.84 -31.45
CA ALA A 204 -6.25 1.44 -31.87
C ALA A 204 -5.60 0.58 -32.97
N THR A 205 -4.98 1.24 -33.94
CA THR A 205 -4.24 0.57 -35.03
C THR A 205 -2.98 -0.12 -34.49
N ALA A 206 -2.44 -1.07 -35.23
CA ALA A 206 -1.19 -1.72 -34.88
C ALA A 206 -0.03 -0.70 -34.73
N ALA A 207 0.01 0.31 -35.61
CA ALA A 207 1.00 1.38 -35.52
C ALA A 207 0.87 2.20 -34.22
N GLN A 208 -0.36 2.55 -33.80
CA GLN A 208 -0.59 3.24 -32.54
C GLN A 208 -0.17 2.41 -31.32
N ARG A 209 -0.49 1.10 -31.32
CA ARG A 209 -0.08 0.17 -30.25
C ARG A 209 1.43 0.07 -30.16
N TRP A 210 2.11 -0.06 -31.31
CA TRP A 210 3.56 -0.12 -31.36
C TRP A 210 4.22 1.19 -30.89
N ALA A 211 3.67 2.33 -31.28
CA ALA A 211 4.14 3.63 -30.81
C ALA A 211 3.95 3.80 -29.29
N ALA A 212 2.79 3.39 -28.74
CA ALA A 212 2.53 3.43 -27.32
C ALA A 212 3.48 2.48 -26.55
N LEU A 213 3.72 1.26 -27.05
CA LEU A 213 4.66 0.32 -26.46
C LEU A 213 6.09 0.91 -26.45
N LYS A 214 6.56 1.43 -27.59
CA LYS A 214 7.88 2.06 -27.69
C LYS A 214 8.04 3.26 -26.75
N SER A 215 7.02 4.09 -26.61
CA SER A 215 7.06 5.25 -25.71
C SER A 215 7.07 4.85 -24.24
N SER A 216 6.42 3.71 -23.88
CA SER A 216 6.31 3.22 -22.50
C SER A 216 7.41 2.23 -22.10
N THR A 217 8.25 1.80 -23.04
CA THR A 217 9.28 0.77 -22.80
C THR A 217 10.17 1.13 -21.60
N TRP A 218 10.66 2.36 -21.54
CA TRP A 218 11.50 2.81 -20.44
C TRP A 218 10.77 2.81 -19.09
N ALA A 219 9.49 3.16 -19.07
CA ALA A 219 8.68 3.08 -17.84
C ALA A 219 8.48 1.62 -17.40
N LEU A 220 8.24 0.69 -18.34
CA LEU A 220 8.06 -0.74 -18.05
C LEU A 220 9.34 -1.45 -17.63
N PHE A 221 10.51 -0.95 -18.01
CA PHE A 221 11.78 -1.54 -17.59
C PHE A 221 12.06 -1.38 -16.09
N LEU A 222 11.55 -0.32 -15.45
CA LEU A 222 11.83 -0.05 -14.04
C LEU A 222 11.37 -1.18 -13.12
N PRO A 223 10.09 -1.64 -13.16
CA PRO A 223 9.66 -2.80 -12.37
C PRO A 223 10.48 -4.06 -12.66
N VAL A 224 10.83 -4.27 -13.92
CA VAL A 224 11.62 -5.44 -14.33
C VAL A 224 13.02 -5.39 -13.70
N ILE A 225 13.70 -4.24 -13.73
CA ILE A 225 15.02 -4.06 -13.11
C ILE A 225 14.94 -4.36 -11.60
N VAL A 226 13.94 -3.79 -10.91
CA VAL A 226 13.78 -3.99 -9.47
C VAL A 226 13.49 -5.45 -9.14
N LEU A 227 12.49 -6.07 -9.79
CA LEU A 227 12.08 -7.43 -9.48
C LEU A 227 13.15 -8.48 -9.84
N VAL A 228 13.75 -8.33 -11.00
CA VAL A 228 14.82 -9.24 -11.45
C VAL A 228 16.05 -9.09 -10.56
N GLY A 229 16.44 -7.85 -10.24
CA GLY A 229 17.57 -7.59 -9.36
C GLY A 229 17.40 -8.17 -7.96
N LEU A 230 16.18 -8.06 -7.38
CA LEU A 230 15.84 -8.66 -6.10
C LEU A 230 15.79 -10.19 -6.15
N LYS A 231 15.21 -10.77 -7.20
CA LYS A 231 15.09 -12.22 -7.37
C LYS A 231 16.44 -12.89 -7.45
N PHE A 232 17.37 -12.33 -8.22
CA PHE A 232 18.71 -12.88 -8.40
C PHE A 232 19.72 -12.42 -7.35
N GLY A 233 19.28 -11.66 -6.33
CA GLY A 233 20.17 -11.19 -5.26
C GLY A 233 21.20 -10.16 -5.70
N VAL A 234 21.00 -9.52 -6.87
CA VAL A 234 21.89 -8.46 -7.39
C VAL A 234 21.75 -7.20 -6.52
N PHE A 235 20.54 -6.95 -6.03
CA PHE A 235 20.21 -5.79 -5.19
C PHE A 235 19.54 -6.22 -3.89
N THR A 236 19.88 -5.55 -2.82
CA THR A 236 19.03 -5.46 -1.60
C THR A 236 17.83 -4.55 -1.88
N PRO A 237 16.76 -4.60 -1.08
CA PRO A 237 15.61 -3.69 -1.25
C PRO A 237 15.98 -2.20 -1.23
N THR A 238 16.97 -1.82 -0.42
CA THR A 238 17.48 -0.45 -0.35
C THR A 238 18.22 -0.05 -1.63
N GLU A 239 19.11 -0.89 -2.11
CA GLU A 239 19.82 -0.64 -3.37
C GLU A 239 18.87 -0.60 -4.56
N ALA A 240 17.85 -1.48 -4.58
CA ALA A 240 16.81 -1.45 -5.61
C ALA A 240 16.03 -0.14 -5.61
N ALA A 241 15.77 0.45 -4.43
CA ALA A 241 15.12 1.74 -4.31
C ALA A 241 15.99 2.89 -4.85
N VAL A 242 17.29 2.88 -4.56
CA VAL A 242 18.25 3.85 -5.11
C VAL A 242 18.31 3.73 -6.64
N VAL A 243 18.45 2.50 -7.16
CA VAL A 243 18.45 2.24 -8.61
C VAL A 243 17.15 2.73 -9.24
N ALA A 244 16.00 2.48 -8.63
CA ALA A 244 14.72 2.97 -9.11
C ALA A 244 14.66 4.50 -9.19
N ALA A 245 15.13 5.21 -8.16
CA ALA A 245 15.15 6.67 -8.14
C ALA A 245 16.07 7.27 -9.20
N VAL A 246 17.30 6.72 -9.32
CA VAL A 246 18.28 7.17 -10.32
C VAL A 246 17.80 6.87 -11.74
N TYR A 247 17.25 5.68 -11.96
CA TYR A 247 16.68 5.30 -13.26
C TYR A 247 15.49 6.19 -13.63
N ALA A 248 14.55 6.42 -12.71
CA ALA A 248 13.42 7.30 -12.96
C ALA A 248 13.87 8.72 -13.29
N LEU A 249 14.88 9.24 -12.58
CA LEU A 249 15.45 10.56 -12.84
C LEU A 249 16.07 10.63 -14.23
N PHE A 250 16.88 9.63 -14.60
CA PHE A 250 17.48 9.53 -15.93
C PHE A 250 16.40 9.50 -17.03
N VAL A 251 15.40 8.66 -16.88
CA VAL A 251 14.33 8.53 -17.88
C VAL A 251 13.53 9.83 -18.00
N ALA A 252 13.15 10.45 -16.86
CA ALA A 252 12.34 11.66 -16.84
C ALA A 252 13.07 12.88 -17.43
N THR A 253 14.40 12.99 -17.18
CA THR A 253 15.19 14.18 -17.58
C THR A 253 15.84 14.01 -18.96
N VAL A 254 16.42 12.85 -19.26
CA VAL A 254 17.22 12.62 -20.47
C VAL A 254 16.39 12.00 -21.59
N VAL A 255 15.63 10.94 -21.29
CA VAL A 255 14.89 10.18 -22.30
C VAL A 255 13.59 10.90 -22.67
N TYR A 256 12.74 11.19 -21.69
CA TYR A 256 11.45 11.83 -21.92
C TYR A 256 11.53 13.36 -21.96
N ARG A 257 12.51 13.93 -21.26
CA ARG A 257 12.74 15.40 -21.20
C ARG A 257 11.54 16.18 -20.70
N GLU A 258 10.71 15.54 -19.89
CA GLU A 258 9.51 16.16 -19.30
C GLU A 258 9.81 16.82 -17.97
N LEU A 259 10.75 16.26 -17.18
CA LEU A 259 11.17 16.83 -15.90
C LEU A 259 12.22 17.93 -16.13
N LYS A 260 11.79 19.17 -15.98
CA LYS A 260 12.69 20.34 -16.13
C LYS A 260 13.49 20.61 -14.84
N PRO A 261 14.72 21.18 -14.92
CA PRO A 261 15.52 21.48 -13.73
C PRO A 261 14.79 22.32 -12.67
N LYS A 262 13.93 23.25 -13.10
CA LYS A 262 13.12 24.09 -12.18
C LYS A 262 12.12 23.29 -11.35
N GLN A 263 11.67 22.13 -11.83
CA GLN A 263 10.70 21.27 -11.16
C GLN A 263 11.39 20.32 -10.15
N LEU A 264 12.68 20.04 -10.31
CA LEU A 264 13.46 19.15 -9.44
C LEU A 264 13.35 19.58 -7.97
N TYR A 265 13.49 20.86 -7.67
CA TYR A 265 13.34 21.35 -6.31
C TYR A 265 12.00 20.96 -5.69
N GLY A 266 10.90 21.17 -6.42
CA GLY A 266 9.56 20.79 -5.95
C GLY A 266 9.42 19.28 -5.71
N VAL A 267 9.96 18.46 -6.62
CA VAL A 267 9.96 16.99 -6.51
C VAL A 267 10.73 16.53 -5.26
N PHE A 268 11.95 17.05 -5.05
CA PHE A 268 12.72 16.71 -3.87
C PHE A 268 12.06 17.17 -2.57
N VAL A 269 11.49 18.37 -2.54
CA VAL A 269 10.77 18.87 -1.36
C VAL A 269 9.52 18.04 -1.06
N SER A 270 8.75 17.64 -2.08
CA SER A 270 7.59 16.77 -1.91
C SER A 270 7.98 15.41 -1.34
N ALA A 271 8.96 14.75 -1.95
CA ALA A 271 9.49 13.48 -1.47
C ALA A 271 10.06 13.59 -0.05
N ALA A 272 10.81 14.64 0.25
CA ALA A 272 11.39 14.86 1.58
C ALA A 272 10.30 15.06 2.65
N LYS A 273 9.26 15.84 2.37
CA LYS A 273 8.15 16.07 3.31
C LYS A 273 7.42 14.75 3.63
N THR A 274 7.09 13.97 2.63
CA THR A 274 6.39 12.68 2.82
C THR A 274 7.29 11.69 3.56
N THR A 275 8.57 11.62 3.18
CA THR A 275 9.57 10.80 3.87
C THR A 275 9.70 11.19 5.33
N ALA A 276 9.82 12.48 5.65
CA ALA A 276 9.97 12.96 7.02
C ALA A 276 8.79 12.55 7.91
N VAL A 277 7.56 12.64 7.39
CA VAL A 277 6.36 12.21 8.12
C VAL A 277 6.41 10.70 8.40
N ILE A 278 6.75 9.89 7.42
CA ILE A 278 6.82 8.42 7.57
C ILE A 278 7.95 8.05 8.54
N MET A 279 9.14 8.60 8.37
CA MET A 279 10.29 8.28 9.20
C MET A 279 10.09 8.71 10.65
N PHE A 280 9.49 9.88 10.90
CA PHE A 280 9.15 10.31 12.23
C PHE A 280 8.10 9.41 12.90
N LEU A 281 7.11 8.95 12.12
CA LEU A 281 6.11 7.99 12.60
C LEU A 281 6.75 6.65 12.96
N VAL A 282 7.70 6.16 12.15
CA VAL A 282 8.46 4.93 12.44
C VAL A 282 9.27 5.11 13.73
N ALA A 283 10.00 6.20 13.86
CA ALA A 283 10.78 6.52 15.05
C ALA A 283 9.92 6.51 16.33
N ALA A 284 8.77 7.19 16.29
CA ALA A 284 7.82 7.22 17.41
C ALA A 284 7.24 5.83 17.73
N ALA A 285 6.91 5.05 16.71
CA ALA A 285 6.34 3.71 16.87
C ALA A 285 7.34 2.70 17.46
N MET A 286 8.63 2.85 17.21
CA MET A 286 9.66 1.97 17.80
C MET A 286 9.79 2.14 19.31
N VAL A 287 9.54 3.33 19.84
CA VAL A 287 9.39 3.55 21.29
C VAL A 287 8.24 2.71 21.84
N SER A 288 7.09 2.80 21.18
CA SER A 288 5.91 2.02 21.56
C SER A 288 6.15 0.52 21.46
N ALA A 289 6.82 0.04 20.39
CA ALA A 289 7.16 -1.36 20.19
C ALA A 289 8.08 -1.92 21.31
N TRP A 290 9.09 -1.13 21.71
CA TRP A 290 9.95 -1.47 22.82
C TRP A 290 9.15 -1.57 24.14
N LEU A 291 8.29 -0.60 24.43
CA LEU A 291 7.46 -0.59 25.63
C LEU A 291 6.42 -1.71 25.66
N ILE A 292 5.81 -2.04 24.56
CA ILE A 292 4.90 -3.17 24.39
C ILE A 292 5.61 -4.48 24.82
N THR A 293 6.89 -4.62 24.43
CA THR A 293 7.70 -5.77 24.76
C THR A 293 8.08 -5.79 26.26
N VAL A 294 8.56 -4.67 26.81
CA VAL A 294 8.91 -4.53 28.23
C VAL A 294 7.71 -4.73 29.14
N ALA A 295 6.56 -4.25 28.74
CA ALA A 295 5.29 -4.41 29.45
C ALA A 295 4.69 -5.83 29.34
N ASN A 296 5.35 -6.74 28.61
CA ASN A 296 4.91 -8.12 28.40
C ASN A 296 3.50 -8.27 27.78
N ILE A 297 3.04 -7.23 27.07
CA ILE A 297 1.74 -7.20 26.39
C ILE A 297 1.56 -8.39 25.42
N PRO A 298 2.58 -8.80 24.63
CA PRO A 298 2.43 -9.93 23.74
C PRO A 298 2.07 -11.24 24.45
N ALA A 299 2.63 -11.50 25.63
CA ALA A 299 2.31 -12.73 26.39
C ALA A 299 0.88 -12.71 26.94
N GLU A 300 0.39 -11.54 27.39
CA GLU A 300 -1.01 -11.38 27.79
C GLU A 300 -1.96 -11.68 26.61
N LEU A 301 -1.64 -11.16 25.42
CA LEU A 301 -2.44 -11.40 24.21
C LEU A 301 -2.40 -12.86 23.75
N VAL A 302 -1.23 -13.51 23.77
CA VAL A 302 -1.11 -14.94 23.48
C VAL A 302 -2.01 -15.73 24.44
N GLY A 303 -1.99 -15.42 25.75
CA GLY A 303 -2.87 -16.05 26.73
C GLY A 303 -4.35 -15.83 26.45
N MET A 304 -4.77 -14.61 26.06
CA MET A 304 -6.15 -14.32 25.71
C MET A 304 -6.63 -15.01 24.42
N LEU A 305 -5.74 -15.22 23.47
CA LEU A 305 -6.02 -15.84 22.17
C LEU A 305 -5.76 -17.36 22.17
N GLN A 306 -5.36 -17.93 23.31
CA GLN A 306 -5.09 -19.36 23.45
C GLN A 306 -6.21 -20.27 22.92
N PRO A 307 -7.51 -19.96 23.13
CA PRO A 307 -8.60 -20.79 22.58
C PRO A 307 -8.65 -20.84 21.04
N PHE A 308 -8.03 -19.87 20.37
CA PHE A 308 -7.97 -19.79 18.91
C PHE A 308 -6.67 -20.37 18.32
N MET A 309 -5.67 -20.68 19.16
CA MET A 309 -4.35 -21.17 18.74
C MET A 309 -4.40 -22.53 18.08
N ASP A 310 -5.35 -23.38 18.48
CA ASP A 310 -5.53 -24.73 17.91
C ASP A 310 -6.05 -24.69 16.46
N ASN A 311 -6.55 -23.52 16.00
CA ASN A 311 -7.03 -23.33 14.64
C ASN A 311 -6.44 -22.05 14.01
N PRO A 312 -5.27 -22.18 13.33
CA PRO A 312 -4.59 -21.03 12.73
C PRO A 312 -5.46 -20.22 11.74
N THR A 313 -6.39 -20.88 11.04
CA THR A 313 -7.29 -20.21 10.10
C THR A 313 -8.29 -19.33 10.85
N LEU A 314 -8.88 -19.82 11.93
CA LEU A 314 -9.82 -19.04 12.76
C LEU A 314 -9.10 -17.87 13.43
N LEU A 315 -7.88 -18.09 13.93
CA LEU A 315 -7.04 -17.02 14.49
C LEU A 315 -6.75 -15.94 13.43
N LEU A 316 -6.35 -16.34 12.22
CA LEU A 316 -6.12 -15.40 11.13
C LEU A 316 -7.37 -14.59 10.79
N LEU A 317 -8.54 -15.22 10.71
CA LEU A 317 -9.80 -14.52 10.45
C LEU A 317 -10.11 -13.50 11.54
N ALA A 318 -9.92 -13.87 12.81
CA ALA A 318 -10.12 -12.94 13.94
C ALA A 318 -9.15 -11.74 13.86
N ILE A 319 -7.86 -12.01 13.56
CA ILE A 319 -6.86 -10.97 13.37
C ILE A 319 -7.22 -10.08 12.16
N MET A 320 -7.67 -10.65 11.04
CA MET A 320 -8.06 -9.86 9.87
C MET A 320 -9.26 -8.95 10.15
N VAL A 321 -10.23 -9.39 10.94
CA VAL A 321 -11.35 -8.53 11.39
C VAL A 321 -10.83 -7.37 12.25
N LEU A 322 -9.93 -7.65 13.18
CA LEU A 322 -9.33 -6.62 14.04
C LEU A 322 -8.54 -5.59 13.21
N VAL A 323 -7.66 -6.07 12.32
CA VAL A 323 -6.84 -5.21 11.43
C VAL A 323 -7.74 -4.38 10.52
N MET A 324 -8.82 -4.96 10.01
CA MET A 324 -9.81 -4.25 9.20
C MET A 324 -10.45 -3.11 10.01
N ALA A 325 -10.92 -3.39 11.22
CA ALA A 325 -11.56 -2.38 12.07
C ALA A 325 -10.61 -1.18 12.32
N VAL A 326 -9.33 -1.45 12.60
CA VAL A 326 -8.31 -0.40 12.77
C VAL A 326 -8.02 0.31 11.43
N GLY A 327 -7.86 -0.44 10.34
CA GLY A 327 -7.53 0.09 9.01
C GLY A 327 -8.63 0.96 8.40
N THR A 328 -9.90 0.84 8.84
CA THR A 328 -10.97 1.76 8.42
C THR A 328 -10.83 3.16 9.02
N ALA A 329 -10.15 3.28 10.16
CA ALA A 329 -10.01 4.53 10.92
C ALA A 329 -8.64 5.18 10.73
N MET A 330 -7.61 4.39 10.42
CA MET A 330 -6.22 4.84 10.35
C MET A 330 -5.63 4.58 8.96
N ASP A 331 -4.62 5.35 8.60
CA ASP A 331 -3.82 5.08 7.39
C ASP A 331 -2.95 3.83 7.55
N MET A 332 -2.44 3.32 6.43
CA MET A 332 -1.67 2.07 6.38
C MET A 332 -0.42 2.11 7.27
N THR A 333 0.38 3.15 7.18
CA THR A 333 1.67 3.25 7.90
C THR A 333 1.49 3.17 9.41
N PRO A 334 0.65 3.99 10.08
CA PRO A 334 0.42 3.86 11.51
C PRO A 334 -0.19 2.51 11.90
N THR A 335 -1.10 1.96 11.10
CA THR A 335 -1.68 0.64 11.37
C THR A 335 -0.60 -0.45 11.38
N ILE A 336 0.31 -0.45 10.40
CA ILE A 336 1.44 -1.39 10.37
C ILE A 336 2.28 -1.25 11.63
N LEU A 337 2.67 -0.04 11.98
CA LEU A 337 3.63 0.20 13.06
C LEU A 337 3.06 -0.09 14.45
N ILE A 338 1.77 0.12 14.65
CA ILE A 338 1.10 -0.16 15.94
C ILE A 338 0.78 -1.64 16.07
N MET A 339 0.23 -2.25 15.01
CA MET A 339 -0.29 -3.61 15.09
C MET A 339 0.79 -4.69 14.95
N THR A 340 1.86 -4.41 14.19
CA THR A 340 2.91 -5.41 13.95
C THR A 340 3.59 -5.92 15.23
N PRO A 341 4.10 -5.06 16.14
CA PRO A 341 4.75 -5.54 17.38
C PRO A 341 3.79 -6.28 18.32
N VAL A 342 2.50 -6.01 18.21
CA VAL A 342 1.44 -6.64 19.00
C VAL A 342 1.06 -8.01 18.43
N LEU A 343 0.90 -8.12 17.11
CA LEU A 343 0.39 -9.32 16.44
C LEU A 343 1.47 -10.34 16.11
N MET A 344 2.69 -9.90 15.77
CA MET A 344 3.75 -10.81 15.33
C MET A 344 4.13 -11.90 16.35
N PRO A 345 4.18 -11.64 17.67
CA PRO A 345 4.39 -12.69 18.66
C PRO A 345 3.28 -13.76 18.64
N VAL A 346 2.02 -13.34 18.50
CA VAL A 346 0.86 -14.24 18.41
C VAL A 346 0.95 -15.10 17.14
N VAL A 347 1.24 -14.49 16.00
CA VAL A 347 1.39 -15.14 14.69
C VAL A 347 2.49 -16.22 14.73
N LYS A 348 3.65 -15.88 15.32
CA LYS A 348 4.77 -16.81 15.48
C LYS A 348 4.43 -17.96 16.43
N ALA A 349 3.77 -17.67 17.55
CA ALA A 349 3.35 -18.68 18.53
C ALA A 349 2.32 -19.67 17.93
N ALA A 350 1.47 -19.20 17.02
CA ALA A 350 0.51 -20.03 16.28
C ALA A 350 1.14 -20.80 15.09
N GLY A 351 2.46 -20.69 14.87
CA GLY A 351 3.15 -21.37 13.76
C GLY A 351 2.80 -20.82 12.36
N ILE A 352 2.24 -19.62 12.26
CA ILE A 352 1.90 -18.99 10.99
C ILE A 352 3.16 -18.37 10.39
N ASP A 353 3.40 -18.61 9.08
CA ASP A 353 4.56 -18.03 8.39
C ASP A 353 4.51 -16.51 8.40
N PRO A 354 5.56 -15.80 8.86
CA PRO A 354 5.58 -14.34 8.96
C PRO A 354 5.47 -13.61 7.61
N VAL A 355 5.96 -14.18 6.51
CA VAL A 355 5.85 -13.59 5.16
C VAL A 355 4.41 -13.70 4.68
N TYR A 356 3.80 -14.87 4.83
CA TYR A 356 2.40 -15.09 4.51
C TYR A 356 1.48 -14.13 5.27
N PHE A 357 1.67 -14.04 6.59
CA PHE A 357 0.93 -13.09 7.41
C PHE A 357 1.13 -11.64 6.94
N GLY A 358 2.37 -11.25 6.64
CA GLY A 358 2.68 -9.90 6.15
C GLY A 358 1.93 -9.54 4.88
N VAL A 359 1.81 -10.46 3.93
CA VAL A 359 1.03 -10.25 2.70
C VAL A 359 -0.45 -10.03 3.02
N LEU A 360 -1.05 -10.89 3.85
CA LEU A 360 -2.45 -10.75 4.26
C LEU A 360 -2.69 -9.45 5.03
N PHE A 361 -1.76 -9.10 5.92
CA PHE A 361 -1.85 -7.92 6.75
C PHE A 361 -1.82 -6.63 5.91
N ILE A 362 -0.88 -6.50 4.97
CA ILE A 362 -0.80 -5.36 4.06
C ILE A 362 -2.02 -5.29 3.13
N MET A 363 -2.47 -6.44 2.60
CA MET A 363 -3.66 -6.52 1.77
C MET A 363 -4.91 -6.08 2.54
N ASN A 364 -5.07 -6.53 3.78
CA ASN A 364 -6.20 -6.16 4.62
C ASN A 364 -6.20 -4.66 4.95
N ASN A 365 -5.02 -4.12 5.30
CA ASN A 365 -4.85 -2.66 5.45
C ASN A 365 -5.23 -1.89 4.19
N ALA A 366 -4.79 -2.37 3.03
CA ALA A 366 -5.12 -1.74 1.75
C ALA A 366 -6.64 -1.70 1.51
N ILE A 367 -7.36 -2.78 1.81
CA ILE A 367 -8.82 -2.82 1.74
C ILE A 367 -9.44 -1.85 2.76
N GLY A 368 -8.84 -1.70 3.95
CA GLY A 368 -9.23 -0.71 4.95
C GLY A 368 -9.27 0.73 4.40
N LEU A 369 -8.31 1.09 3.53
CA LEU A 369 -8.23 2.42 2.91
C LEU A 369 -9.42 2.77 1.99
N VAL A 370 -10.20 1.79 1.56
CA VAL A 370 -11.45 1.97 0.77
C VAL A 370 -12.69 1.58 1.54
N THR A 371 -12.56 1.32 2.84
CA THR A 371 -13.68 0.90 3.70
C THR A 371 -14.12 2.08 4.59
N PRO A 372 -15.43 2.44 4.61
CA PRO A 372 -15.95 3.44 5.54
C PRO A 372 -15.69 3.05 7.01
N PRO A 373 -15.60 4.00 7.96
CA PRO A 373 -16.07 5.39 7.87
C PRO A 373 -15.06 6.39 7.30
N VAL A 374 -13.75 6.17 7.36
CA VAL A 374 -12.78 7.17 6.90
C VAL A 374 -12.35 6.91 5.46
N GLY A 375 -11.75 5.75 5.16
CA GLY A 375 -11.31 5.36 3.84
C GLY A 375 -10.44 6.43 3.15
N THR A 376 -9.17 6.53 3.52
CA THR A 376 -8.28 7.60 3.02
C THR A 376 -8.24 7.68 1.50
N VAL A 377 -8.26 6.55 0.80
CA VAL A 377 -8.29 6.50 -0.66
C VAL A 377 -9.63 6.97 -1.23
N LEU A 378 -10.76 6.71 -0.52
CA LEU A 378 -12.06 7.27 -0.92
C LEU A 378 -12.05 8.80 -0.85
N ASN A 379 -11.44 9.37 0.19
CA ASN A 379 -11.25 10.82 0.32
C ASN A 379 -10.42 11.41 -0.83
N VAL A 380 -9.39 10.70 -1.29
CA VAL A 380 -8.57 11.11 -2.44
C VAL A 380 -9.43 11.19 -3.71
N VAL A 381 -10.21 10.14 -4.00
CA VAL A 381 -11.09 10.14 -5.18
C VAL A 381 -12.17 11.21 -5.07
N ALA A 382 -12.77 11.38 -3.88
CA ALA A 382 -13.76 12.41 -3.63
C ALA A 382 -13.19 13.81 -3.86
N GLY A 383 -11.98 14.09 -3.36
CA GLY A 383 -11.30 15.38 -3.52
C GLY A 383 -10.91 15.66 -4.96
N VAL A 384 -10.18 14.75 -5.61
CA VAL A 384 -9.72 14.90 -7.00
C VAL A 384 -10.91 14.95 -7.97
N GLY A 385 -11.88 14.06 -7.76
CA GLY A 385 -13.08 13.98 -8.60
C GLY A 385 -14.12 15.05 -8.30
N ARG A 386 -13.95 15.86 -7.25
CA ARG A 386 -14.99 16.79 -6.76
C ARG A 386 -16.33 16.08 -6.56
N MET A 387 -16.30 14.92 -5.93
CA MET A 387 -17.45 14.07 -5.65
C MET A 387 -17.81 14.12 -4.16
N LYS A 388 -19.07 13.82 -3.84
CA LYS A 388 -19.44 13.57 -2.45
C LYS A 388 -18.87 12.22 -1.99
N MET A 389 -18.43 12.15 -0.75
CA MET A 389 -17.91 10.91 -0.15
C MET A 389 -18.90 9.75 -0.26
N ASP A 390 -20.18 10.03 -0.03
CA ASP A 390 -21.28 9.06 -0.13
C ASP A 390 -21.42 8.45 -1.53
N GLU A 391 -21.18 9.24 -2.60
CA GLU A 391 -21.20 8.74 -3.98
C GLU A 391 -20.07 7.75 -4.21
N VAL A 392 -18.83 8.09 -3.80
CA VAL A 392 -17.67 7.21 -3.96
C VAL A 392 -17.84 5.94 -3.13
N THR A 393 -18.36 6.07 -1.91
CA THR A 393 -18.64 4.95 -1.02
C THR A 393 -19.66 3.97 -1.63
N LYS A 394 -20.75 4.46 -2.20
CA LYS A 394 -21.73 3.60 -2.91
C LYS A 394 -21.12 2.92 -4.13
N GLY A 395 -20.26 3.64 -4.85
CA GLY A 395 -19.58 3.12 -6.03
C GLY A 395 -18.56 2.02 -5.75
N VAL A 396 -17.88 2.09 -4.59
CA VAL A 396 -16.78 1.16 -4.25
C VAL A 396 -17.28 -0.22 -3.79
N VAL A 397 -18.49 -0.32 -3.23
CA VAL A 397 -18.99 -1.53 -2.57
C VAL A 397 -18.80 -2.82 -3.39
N PRO A 398 -19.17 -2.93 -4.67
CA PRO A 398 -19.02 -4.18 -5.40
C PRO A 398 -17.54 -4.60 -5.56
N PHE A 399 -16.65 -3.66 -5.73
CA PHE A 399 -15.21 -3.90 -5.87
C PHE A 399 -14.57 -4.26 -4.54
N MET A 400 -14.96 -3.58 -3.47
CA MET A 400 -14.54 -3.88 -2.11
C MET A 400 -14.94 -5.30 -1.70
N LEU A 401 -16.17 -5.73 -1.99
CA LEU A 401 -16.62 -7.11 -1.73
C LEU A 401 -15.81 -8.14 -2.52
N ALA A 402 -15.45 -7.86 -3.76
CA ALA A 402 -14.59 -8.73 -4.54
C ALA A 402 -13.18 -8.86 -3.93
N GLN A 403 -12.63 -7.78 -3.40
CA GLN A 403 -11.33 -7.78 -2.72
C GLN A 403 -11.38 -8.54 -1.39
N PHE A 404 -12.47 -8.41 -0.62
CA PHE A 404 -12.71 -9.26 0.56
C PHE A 404 -12.77 -10.74 0.19
N ALA A 405 -13.44 -11.08 -0.92
CA ALA A 405 -13.48 -12.46 -1.38
C ALA A 405 -12.09 -13.01 -1.72
N VAL A 406 -11.23 -12.21 -2.36
CA VAL A 406 -9.82 -12.60 -2.61
C VAL A 406 -9.06 -12.77 -1.30
N MET A 407 -9.18 -11.83 -0.37
CA MET A 407 -8.52 -11.93 0.94
C MET A 407 -8.96 -13.19 1.69
N PHE A 408 -10.26 -13.46 1.73
CA PHE A 408 -10.81 -14.68 2.34
C PHE A 408 -10.28 -15.95 1.67
N LEU A 409 -10.21 -15.95 0.35
CA LEU A 409 -9.62 -17.06 -0.42
C LEU A 409 -8.15 -17.31 -0.04
N LEU A 410 -7.36 -16.24 0.11
CA LEU A 410 -5.96 -16.34 0.50
C LEU A 410 -5.78 -16.82 1.95
N VAL A 411 -6.69 -16.49 2.85
CA VAL A 411 -6.71 -17.02 4.23
C VAL A 411 -7.02 -18.52 4.25
N LEU A 412 -7.97 -18.97 3.43
CA LEU A 412 -8.35 -20.40 3.34
C LEU A 412 -7.29 -21.24 2.62
N PHE A 413 -6.59 -20.66 1.66
CA PHE A 413 -5.62 -21.36 0.80
C PHE A 413 -4.24 -20.69 0.85
N PRO A 414 -3.45 -20.88 1.94
CA PRO A 414 -2.12 -20.30 2.08
C PRO A 414 -1.17 -20.62 0.91
N SER A 415 -1.40 -21.74 0.24
CA SER A 415 -0.62 -22.17 -0.94
C SER A 415 -0.66 -21.15 -2.09
N LEU A 416 -1.73 -20.37 -2.22
CA LEU A 416 -1.84 -19.33 -3.26
C LEU A 416 -0.81 -18.19 -3.08
N VAL A 417 -0.33 -17.98 -1.85
CA VAL A 417 0.74 -17.03 -1.54
C VAL A 417 2.09 -17.73 -1.49
N MET A 418 2.16 -18.89 -0.81
CA MET A 418 3.42 -19.54 -0.49
C MET A 418 4.00 -20.38 -1.64
N ALA A 419 3.17 -20.98 -2.50
CA ALA A 419 3.69 -21.74 -3.64
C ALA A 419 4.37 -20.84 -4.69
N PRO A 420 3.78 -19.69 -5.10
CA PRO A 420 4.49 -18.73 -5.94
C PRO A 420 5.78 -18.20 -5.31
N LEU A 421 5.76 -17.90 -4.00
CA LEU A 421 6.96 -17.46 -3.30
C LEU A 421 8.08 -18.50 -3.39
N ARG A 422 7.78 -19.77 -3.11
CA ARG A 422 8.77 -20.87 -3.24
C ARG A 422 9.30 -21.00 -4.65
N PHE A 423 8.46 -20.85 -5.67
CA PHE A 423 8.88 -20.86 -7.07
C PHE A 423 9.82 -19.68 -7.42
N PHE A 424 9.61 -18.51 -6.83
CA PHE A 424 10.47 -17.34 -7.07
C PHE A 424 11.78 -17.38 -6.29
N THR A 425 11.81 -18.06 -5.14
CA THR A 425 13.00 -18.11 -4.25
C THR A 425 13.89 -19.35 -4.49
N GLY A 426 13.44 -20.32 -5.26
CA GLY A 426 14.18 -21.54 -5.62
C GLY A 426 13.97 -22.62 -4.60
#